data_74d909be5fb2741e3b4a6ee8428889e1
#
_entry.id   74d909be5fb2741e3b4a6ee8428889e1
#
_cell.length_a   1.000
_cell.length_b   1.000
_cell.length_c   1.000
_cell.angle_alpha   90.00
_cell.angle_beta   90.00
_cell.angle_gamma   90.00
#
_symmetry.space_group_name_H-M   'P 1'
#
loop_
_entity.id
_entity.type
_entity.pdbx_description
1 polymer ?
#
loop_
_entity_poly.entity_id
_entity_poly.type
_entity_poly.pdbx_seq_one_letter_code
_entity_poly.pdbx_strand_id
1 'polypeptide(L)'
;SQRNEWTKVKGRFKEIVFNEPVEQLLFLASKRIERTPRKIVNNNFEKIYELAVSSKFASASISYDTALSLYPMDLFAAQALTLSIQRYGQNERTLFSFLEATGQGSLQSFVEGKHTTYSLADVYDYDIYNFYSYLSEINADSAAWTSIRVSLERVEGLFEGDIATAAIALVKTIGMINLFGKAGVQLDKKGLSIYARTALGINAPGDIIDLLTQHKIIRYATYKSQYILFEGT
;
A
#
# COMPACT_ATOMS: atom_id res chain seq x y z
N SER A 1 -6.44 -39.35 20.42
CA SER A 1 -7.41 -38.54 19.73
C SER A 1 -6.80 -37.96 18.43
N GLN A 2 -7.51 -38.08 17.31
CA GLN A 2 -7.09 -37.75 15.96
C GLN A 2 -6.51 -36.32 15.79
N ARG A 3 -6.96 -35.36 16.60
CA ARG A 3 -6.46 -33.96 16.58
C ARG A 3 -4.99 -33.84 16.99
N ASN A 4 -4.50 -34.68 17.92
CA ASN A 4 -3.11 -34.67 18.36
C ASN A 4 -2.15 -35.34 17.36
N GLU A 5 -2.67 -36.28 16.56
CA GLU A 5 -1.88 -36.92 15.49
C GLU A 5 -1.70 -35.98 14.30
N TRP A 6 -2.73 -35.20 13.94
CA TRP A 6 -2.63 -34.17 12.90
C TRP A 6 -1.56 -33.11 13.22
N THR A 7 -1.50 -32.66 14.47
CA THR A 7 -0.50 -31.67 14.92
C THR A 7 0.93 -32.24 14.85
N LYS A 8 1.10 -33.54 15.13
CA LYS A 8 2.41 -34.21 15.01
C LYS A 8 2.82 -34.45 13.55
N VAL A 9 1.85 -34.70 12.69
CA VAL A 9 2.08 -34.88 11.25
C VAL A 9 2.40 -33.53 10.60
N LYS A 10 1.67 -32.45 10.92
CA LYS A 10 1.97 -31.09 10.43
C LYS A 10 3.41 -30.64 10.76
N GLY A 11 3.93 -31.00 11.92
CA GLY A 11 5.30 -30.67 12.31
C GLY A 11 6.41 -31.41 11.53
N ARG A 12 6.06 -32.40 10.72
CA ARG A 12 7.00 -33.19 9.89
C ARG A 12 7.00 -32.76 8.41
N PHE A 13 5.98 -32.03 7.96
CA PHE A 13 5.95 -31.44 6.63
C PHE A 13 6.51 -30.03 6.69
N LYS A 14 7.62 -29.77 6.00
CA LYS A 14 8.00 -28.40 5.67
C LYS A 14 6.88 -27.83 4.82
N GLU A 15 6.15 -26.86 5.34
CA GLU A 15 5.22 -26.07 4.56
C GLU A 15 6.08 -25.32 3.51
N ILE A 16 6.06 -25.82 2.27
CA ILE A 16 6.66 -25.10 1.15
C ILE A 16 5.64 -24.03 0.79
N VAL A 17 5.84 -22.83 1.32
CA VAL A 17 5.08 -21.66 0.88
C VAL A 17 5.61 -21.29 -0.49
N PHE A 18 4.86 -21.61 -1.53
CA PHE A 18 5.11 -21.09 -2.87
C PHE A 18 4.73 -19.61 -2.91
N ASN A 19 5.66 -18.72 -2.60
CA ASN A 19 5.48 -17.31 -2.85
C ASN A 19 5.70 -17.05 -4.33
N GLU A 20 4.62 -16.98 -5.09
CA GLU A 20 4.67 -16.51 -6.46
C GLU A 20 5.25 -15.08 -6.49
N PRO A 21 6.13 -14.76 -7.44
CA PRO A 21 6.62 -13.41 -7.60
C PRO A 21 5.48 -12.43 -7.81
N VAL A 22 5.56 -11.25 -7.18
CA VAL A 22 4.50 -10.23 -7.27
C VAL A 22 4.20 -9.88 -8.72
N GLU A 23 5.23 -9.76 -9.56
CA GLU A 23 5.10 -9.45 -10.98
C GLU A 23 4.24 -10.47 -11.73
N GLN A 24 4.38 -11.75 -11.39
CA GLN A 24 3.61 -12.83 -12.00
C GLN A 24 2.15 -12.79 -11.54
N LEU A 25 1.90 -12.54 -10.25
CA LEU A 25 0.55 -12.40 -9.72
C LEU A 25 -0.17 -11.20 -10.34
N LEU A 26 0.50 -10.05 -10.48
CA LEU A 26 -0.07 -8.86 -11.12
C LEU A 26 -0.36 -9.10 -12.60
N PHE A 27 0.52 -9.81 -13.31
CA PHE A 27 0.28 -10.19 -14.70
C PHE A 27 -0.96 -11.11 -14.84
N LEU A 28 -1.08 -12.13 -13.99
CA LEU A 28 -2.25 -13.02 -13.99
C LEU A 28 -3.53 -12.28 -13.62
N ALA A 29 -3.48 -11.39 -12.62
CA ALA A 29 -4.59 -10.53 -12.23
C ALA A 29 -5.05 -9.64 -13.38
N SER A 30 -4.12 -9.03 -14.12
CA SER A 30 -4.41 -8.18 -15.27
C SER A 30 -5.15 -8.92 -16.41
N LYS A 31 -4.94 -10.23 -16.53
CA LYS A 31 -5.63 -11.07 -17.52
C LYS A 31 -7.03 -11.48 -17.09
N ARG A 32 -7.31 -11.49 -15.79
CA ARG A 32 -8.60 -11.91 -15.24
C ARG A 32 -9.63 -10.78 -15.17
N ILE A 33 -9.18 -9.53 -15.10
CA ILE A 33 -10.08 -8.40 -15.10
C ILE A 33 -10.67 -8.22 -16.50
N GLU A 34 -11.97 -8.46 -16.63
CA GLU A 34 -12.70 -8.16 -17.87
C GLU A 34 -12.65 -6.66 -18.15
N ARG A 35 -12.09 -6.31 -19.28
CA ARG A 35 -11.94 -4.92 -19.71
C ARG A 35 -13.32 -4.38 -20.12
N THR A 36 -13.97 -3.66 -19.22
CA THR A 36 -14.88 -2.62 -19.70
C THR A 36 -13.97 -1.52 -20.27
N PRO A 37 -14.10 -1.13 -21.55
CA PRO A 37 -13.26 -0.11 -22.14
C PRO A 37 -13.59 1.24 -21.49
N ARG A 38 -12.99 1.53 -20.35
CA ARG A 38 -12.97 2.86 -19.78
C ARG A 38 -11.92 3.64 -20.55
N LYS A 39 -12.36 4.73 -21.15
CA LYS A 39 -11.47 5.69 -21.80
C LYS A 39 -10.62 6.35 -20.71
N ILE A 40 -9.53 5.69 -20.34
CA ILE A 40 -8.59 6.21 -19.35
C ILE A 40 -7.74 7.27 -20.07
N VAL A 41 -8.21 8.49 -20.05
CA VAL A 41 -7.45 9.66 -20.48
C VAL A 41 -6.94 10.36 -19.22
N ASN A 42 -5.94 9.78 -18.58
CA ASN A 42 -5.34 10.45 -17.45
C ASN A 42 -3.82 10.25 -17.41
N ASN A 43 -3.08 11.29 -17.80
CA ASN A 43 -1.62 11.35 -17.64
C ASN A 43 -1.13 11.11 -16.21
N ASN A 44 -2.01 11.21 -15.22
CA ASN A 44 -1.66 10.99 -13.84
C ASN A 44 -1.33 9.52 -13.56
N PHE A 45 -2.07 8.58 -14.18
CA PHE A 45 -1.83 7.16 -13.97
C PHE A 45 -0.47 6.73 -14.53
N GLU A 46 -0.08 7.24 -15.71
CA GLU A 46 1.24 7.01 -16.29
C GLU A 46 2.37 7.54 -15.40
N LYS A 47 2.22 8.77 -14.87
CA LYS A 47 3.19 9.36 -13.94
C LYS A 47 3.36 8.52 -12.67
N ILE A 48 2.28 7.95 -12.13
CA ILE A 48 2.34 7.06 -10.97
C ILE A 48 3.10 5.77 -11.32
N TYR A 49 2.81 5.19 -12.49
CA TYR A 49 3.53 4.02 -12.98
C TYR A 49 5.04 4.29 -13.12
N GLU A 50 5.42 5.35 -13.80
CA GLU A 50 6.82 5.75 -13.97
C GLU A 50 7.52 5.96 -12.63
N LEU A 51 6.83 6.60 -11.68
CA LEU A 51 7.34 6.81 -10.34
C LEU A 51 7.53 5.50 -9.57
N ALA A 52 6.58 4.56 -9.65
CA ALA A 52 6.66 3.27 -9.00
C ALA A 52 7.87 2.46 -9.47
N VAL A 53 8.16 2.50 -10.77
CA VAL A 53 9.31 1.82 -11.37
C VAL A 53 10.62 2.57 -11.08
N SER A 54 10.66 3.88 -11.29
CA SER A 54 11.89 4.69 -11.09
C SER A 54 12.33 4.75 -9.62
N SER A 55 11.37 4.75 -8.68
CA SER A 55 11.66 4.67 -7.24
C SER A 55 12.09 3.28 -6.79
N LYS A 56 12.04 2.27 -7.65
CA LYS A 56 12.28 0.86 -7.35
C LYS A 56 11.28 0.24 -6.36
N PHE A 57 10.12 0.86 -6.16
CA PHE A 57 9.05 0.28 -5.37
C PHE A 57 8.42 -0.92 -6.10
N ALA A 58 8.23 -0.80 -7.40
CA ALA A 58 7.80 -1.88 -8.28
C ALA A 58 8.92 -2.30 -9.25
N SER A 59 8.85 -3.53 -9.73
CA SER A 59 9.81 -4.06 -10.69
C SER A 59 9.65 -3.42 -12.08
N ALA A 60 10.77 -3.12 -12.73
CA ALA A 60 10.78 -2.66 -14.12
C ALA A 60 10.28 -3.73 -15.12
N SER A 61 10.15 -4.99 -14.69
CA SER A 61 9.57 -6.07 -15.51
C SER A 61 8.05 -5.97 -15.67
N ILE A 62 7.38 -5.20 -14.82
CA ILE A 62 5.93 -4.95 -14.93
C ILE A 62 5.70 -3.92 -16.04
N SER A 63 5.00 -4.32 -17.09
CA SER A 63 4.68 -3.40 -18.19
C SER A 63 3.58 -2.40 -17.81
N TYR A 64 3.57 -1.26 -18.48
CA TYR A 64 2.51 -0.26 -18.31
C TYR A 64 1.12 -0.84 -18.62
N ASP A 65 1.01 -1.69 -19.66
CA ASP A 65 -0.26 -2.36 -20.01
C ASP A 65 -0.77 -3.25 -18.87
N THR A 66 0.12 -3.95 -18.18
CA THR A 66 -0.24 -4.74 -16.99
C THR A 66 -0.76 -3.83 -15.89
N ALA A 67 -0.07 -2.75 -15.57
CA ALA A 67 -0.48 -1.79 -14.55
C ALA A 67 -1.82 -1.12 -14.92
N LEU A 68 -1.99 -0.71 -16.17
CA LEU A 68 -3.21 -0.08 -16.68
C LEU A 68 -4.43 -1.01 -16.60
N SER A 69 -4.22 -2.31 -16.79
CA SER A 69 -5.28 -3.30 -16.66
C SER A 69 -5.80 -3.46 -15.24
N LEU A 70 -5.06 -3.00 -14.23
CA LEU A 70 -5.47 -3.02 -12.82
C LEU A 70 -6.20 -1.75 -12.38
N TYR A 71 -6.36 -0.76 -13.29
CA TYR A 71 -7.08 0.47 -12.97
C TYR A 71 -8.47 0.17 -12.35
N PRO A 72 -8.93 0.94 -11.33
CA PRO A 72 -8.38 2.19 -10.79
C PRO A 72 -7.23 2.03 -9.77
N MET A 73 -6.78 0.81 -9.50
CA MET A 73 -5.68 0.56 -8.58
C MET A 73 -4.35 0.95 -9.21
N ASP A 74 -3.60 1.84 -8.57
CA ASP A 74 -2.28 2.22 -9.06
C ASP A 74 -1.22 1.16 -8.75
N LEU A 75 -0.05 1.25 -9.39
CA LEU A 75 0.98 0.23 -9.26
C LEU A 75 1.59 0.16 -7.86
N PHE A 76 1.67 1.27 -7.12
CA PHE A 76 2.09 1.24 -5.72
C PHE A 76 1.09 0.44 -4.87
N ALA A 77 -0.19 0.71 -5.04
CA ALA A 77 -1.25 0.00 -4.33
C ALA A 77 -1.27 -1.49 -4.70
N ALA A 78 -1.16 -1.82 -5.98
CA ALA A 78 -1.14 -3.20 -6.46
C ALA A 78 0.03 -4.00 -5.87
N GLN A 79 1.22 -3.40 -5.84
CA GLN A 79 2.41 -4.00 -5.25
C GLN A 79 2.23 -4.23 -3.74
N ALA A 80 1.83 -3.20 -2.99
CA ALA A 80 1.67 -3.27 -1.55
C ALA A 80 0.55 -4.24 -1.15
N LEU A 81 -0.59 -4.20 -1.83
CA LEU A 81 -1.71 -5.10 -1.57
C LEU A 81 -1.33 -6.57 -1.78
N THR A 82 -0.62 -6.86 -2.89
CA THR A 82 -0.16 -8.22 -3.16
C THR A 82 0.77 -8.73 -2.07
N LEU A 83 1.71 -7.87 -1.62
CA LEU A 83 2.63 -8.20 -0.52
C LEU A 83 1.89 -8.35 0.81
N SER A 84 0.90 -7.52 1.12
CA SER A 84 0.13 -7.63 2.36
C SER A 84 -0.70 -8.92 2.39
N ILE A 85 -1.34 -9.28 1.28
CA ILE A 85 -2.08 -10.53 1.17
C ILE A 85 -1.15 -11.74 1.32
N GLN A 86 0.03 -11.73 0.70
CA GLN A 86 1.03 -12.78 0.87
C GLN A 86 1.52 -12.91 2.31
N ARG A 87 1.68 -11.78 3.01
CA ARG A 87 2.25 -11.72 4.35
C ARG A 87 1.23 -11.99 5.45
N TYR A 88 0.00 -11.50 5.29
CA TYR A 88 -1.04 -11.52 6.32
C TYR A 88 -2.28 -12.33 5.93
N GLY A 89 -2.46 -12.61 4.64
CA GLY A 89 -3.60 -13.37 4.14
C GLY A 89 -3.48 -14.84 4.52
N GLN A 90 -4.36 -15.32 5.39
CA GLN A 90 -4.48 -16.75 5.67
C GLN A 90 -5.20 -17.41 4.51
N ASN A 91 -4.67 -18.49 3.99
CA ASN A 91 -5.08 -19.48 2.99
C ASN A 91 -6.28 -19.20 2.05
N GLU A 92 -7.22 -18.33 2.41
CA GLU A 92 -8.46 -18.07 1.69
C GLU A 92 -8.49 -16.71 0.96
N ARG A 93 -7.51 -15.82 1.25
CA ARG A 93 -7.46 -14.49 0.64
C ARG A 93 -6.33 -14.41 -0.35
N THR A 94 -6.70 -14.21 -1.60
CA THR A 94 -5.77 -14.01 -2.72
C THR A 94 -6.02 -12.66 -3.36
N LEU A 95 -5.07 -12.16 -4.17
CA LEU A 95 -5.29 -10.97 -4.98
C LEU A 95 -6.55 -11.12 -5.85
N PHE A 96 -6.83 -12.31 -6.35
CA PHE A 96 -8.02 -12.58 -7.15
C PHE A 96 -9.31 -12.42 -6.35
N SER A 97 -9.35 -12.95 -5.12
CA SER A 97 -10.53 -12.76 -4.25
C SER A 97 -10.75 -11.30 -3.87
N PHE A 98 -9.69 -10.50 -3.73
CA PHE A 98 -9.81 -9.05 -3.56
C PHE A 98 -10.45 -8.37 -4.77
N LEU A 99 -10.01 -8.71 -5.98
CA LEU A 99 -10.54 -8.13 -7.22
C LEU A 99 -12.02 -8.44 -7.46
N GLU A 100 -12.48 -9.59 -6.96
CA GLU A 100 -13.88 -10.03 -7.04
C GLU A 100 -14.75 -9.56 -5.86
N ALA A 101 -14.14 -9.04 -4.80
CA ALA A 101 -14.85 -8.62 -3.60
C ALA A 101 -15.70 -7.36 -3.83
N THR A 102 -16.89 -7.35 -3.22
CA THR A 102 -17.84 -6.23 -3.28
C THR A 102 -17.99 -5.47 -1.96
N GLY A 103 -17.25 -5.90 -0.92
CA GLY A 103 -17.33 -5.34 0.43
C GLY A 103 -16.62 -3.99 0.59
N GLN A 104 -16.71 -3.45 1.80
CA GLN A 104 -16.05 -2.20 2.17
C GLN A 104 -14.52 -2.26 1.95
N GLY A 105 -13.96 -1.23 1.32
CA GLY A 105 -12.53 -1.15 0.99
C GLY A 105 -12.11 -1.96 -0.23
N SER A 106 -13.05 -2.65 -0.91
CA SER A 106 -12.79 -3.37 -2.14
C SER A 106 -12.59 -2.43 -3.33
N LEU A 107 -11.99 -2.94 -4.40
CA LEU A 107 -11.82 -2.20 -5.64
C LEU A 107 -13.17 -1.80 -6.27
N GLN A 108 -14.18 -2.64 -6.16
CA GLN A 108 -15.52 -2.39 -6.71
C GLN A 108 -16.28 -1.32 -5.90
N SER A 109 -15.98 -1.14 -4.62
CA SER A 109 -16.55 -0.08 -3.79
C SER A 109 -15.82 1.26 -3.93
N PHE A 110 -14.71 1.30 -4.67
CA PHE A 110 -13.95 2.52 -4.92
C PHE A 110 -14.76 3.47 -5.80
N VAL A 111 -15.04 4.65 -5.26
CA VAL A 111 -15.71 5.72 -5.98
C VAL A 111 -14.71 6.84 -6.21
N GLU A 112 -14.49 7.21 -7.48
CA GLU A 112 -13.69 8.37 -7.82
C GLU A 112 -14.27 9.63 -7.16
N GLY A 113 -13.50 10.28 -6.30
CA GLY A 113 -13.96 11.48 -5.60
C GLY A 113 -13.14 11.85 -4.38
N LYS A 114 -12.65 10.87 -3.64
CA LYS A 114 -11.69 11.09 -2.54
C LYS A 114 -10.24 11.06 -3.01
N HIS A 115 -9.91 10.05 -3.80
CA HIS A 115 -8.60 9.86 -4.41
C HIS A 115 -8.78 9.66 -5.91
N THR A 116 -7.75 9.97 -6.69
CA THR A 116 -7.77 9.83 -8.14
C THR A 116 -7.60 8.36 -8.56
N THR A 117 -6.90 7.58 -7.72
CA THR A 117 -6.69 6.14 -7.90
C THR A 117 -7.01 5.41 -6.61
N TYR A 118 -7.22 4.09 -6.70
CA TYR A 118 -7.12 3.22 -5.52
C TYR A 118 -5.64 3.18 -5.12
N SER A 119 -5.32 3.82 -4.01
CA SER A 119 -3.97 4.23 -3.62
C SER A 119 -3.42 3.40 -2.46
N LEU A 120 -2.17 3.68 -2.07
CA LEU A 120 -1.57 3.13 -0.86
C LEU A 120 -2.37 3.44 0.42
N ALA A 121 -3.02 4.59 0.50
CA ALA A 121 -3.87 4.93 1.63
C ALA A 121 -5.11 4.01 1.69
N ASP A 122 -5.68 3.65 0.53
CA ASP A 122 -6.80 2.71 0.46
C ASP A 122 -6.37 1.28 0.82
N VAL A 123 -5.16 0.87 0.44
CA VAL A 123 -4.58 -0.42 0.85
C VAL A 123 -4.40 -0.47 2.37
N TYR A 124 -3.92 0.61 3.01
CA TYR A 124 -3.85 0.69 4.46
C TYR A 124 -5.21 0.43 5.11
N ASP A 125 -6.25 1.11 4.64
CA ASP A 125 -7.61 0.96 5.19
C ASP A 125 -8.15 -0.47 4.97
N TYR A 126 -7.87 -1.06 3.80
CA TYR A 126 -8.20 -2.45 3.53
C TYR A 126 -7.49 -3.41 4.47
N ASP A 127 -6.19 -3.24 4.69
CA ASP A 127 -5.39 -4.11 5.55
C ASP A 127 -5.87 -4.04 7.02
N ILE A 128 -6.11 -2.84 7.54
CA ILE A 128 -6.64 -2.65 8.89
C ILE A 128 -7.99 -3.34 9.04
N TYR A 129 -8.88 -3.19 8.06
CA TYR A 129 -10.21 -3.81 8.13
C TYR A 129 -10.17 -5.34 8.06
N ASN A 130 -9.33 -5.88 7.16
CA ASN A 130 -9.34 -7.31 6.84
C ASN A 130 -8.35 -8.14 7.65
N PHE A 131 -7.25 -7.55 8.15
CA PHE A 131 -6.18 -8.24 8.86
C PHE A 131 -6.02 -7.78 10.31
N TYR A 132 -6.99 -7.05 10.86
CA TYR A 132 -6.90 -6.47 12.21
C TYR A 132 -6.49 -7.50 13.27
N SER A 133 -7.09 -8.68 13.27
CA SER A 133 -6.77 -9.73 14.25
C SER A 133 -5.31 -10.16 14.19
N TYR A 134 -4.75 -10.28 12.97
CA TYR A 134 -3.34 -10.61 12.79
C TYR A 134 -2.43 -9.44 13.15
N LEU A 135 -2.79 -8.23 12.75
CA LEU A 135 -1.99 -7.03 12.99
C LEU A 135 -1.99 -6.59 14.46
N SER A 136 -3.01 -6.99 15.24
CA SER A 136 -3.08 -6.76 16.68
C SER A 136 -2.25 -7.74 17.49
N GLU A 137 -1.84 -8.87 16.91
CA GLU A 137 -0.94 -9.83 17.54
C GLU A 137 0.52 -9.40 17.40
N ILE A 138 1.41 -9.92 18.26
CA ILE A 138 2.85 -9.66 18.16
C ILE A 138 3.39 -10.41 16.93
N ASN A 139 3.82 -9.68 15.92
CA ASN A 139 4.42 -10.19 14.69
C ASN A 139 5.62 -9.33 14.27
N ALA A 140 6.33 -9.73 13.22
CA ALA A 140 7.54 -9.04 12.76
C ALA A 140 7.31 -7.57 12.36
N ASP A 141 6.09 -7.22 11.95
CA ASP A 141 5.74 -5.89 11.46
C ASP A 141 5.01 -5.04 12.51
N SER A 142 4.82 -5.55 13.74
CA SER A 142 4.03 -4.87 14.80
C SER A 142 4.53 -3.46 15.11
N ALA A 143 5.85 -3.25 15.12
CA ALA A 143 6.44 -1.94 15.36
C ALA A 143 6.08 -0.95 14.25
N ALA A 144 6.13 -1.39 12.97
CA ALA A 144 5.79 -0.56 11.83
C ALA A 144 4.29 -0.17 11.82
N TRP A 145 3.40 -1.12 12.09
CA TRP A 145 1.96 -0.85 12.21
C TRP A 145 1.64 0.09 13.38
N THR A 146 2.30 -0.10 14.52
CA THR A 146 2.18 0.80 15.67
C THR A 146 2.66 2.21 15.33
N SER A 147 3.78 2.34 14.63
CA SER A 147 4.32 3.64 14.19
C SER A 147 3.32 4.39 13.29
N ILE A 148 2.66 3.69 12.37
CA ILE A 148 1.62 4.31 11.53
C ILE A 148 0.45 4.79 12.41
N ARG A 149 -0.06 3.95 13.29
CA ARG A 149 -1.19 4.28 14.17
C ARG A 149 -0.88 5.49 15.05
N VAL A 150 0.26 5.50 15.72
CA VAL A 150 0.69 6.63 16.57
C VAL A 150 0.84 7.92 15.76
N SER A 151 1.37 7.82 14.53
CA SER A 151 1.50 8.97 13.65
C SER A 151 0.13 9.53 13.23
N LEU A 152 -0.84 8.65 12.95
CA LEU A 152 -2.21 9.06 12.63
C LEU A 152 -2.90 9.74 13.81
N GLU A 153 -2.81 9.18 15.02
CA GLU A 153 -3.33 9.77 16.26
C GLU A 153 -2.76 11.19 16.49
N ARG A 154 -1.47 11.39 16.21
CA ARG A 154 -0.83 12.70 16.31
C ARG A 154 -1.33 13.69 15.26
N VAL A 155 -1.55 13.25 14.03
CA VAL A 155 -2.14 14.09 12.97
C VAL A 155 -3.54 14.54 13.35
N GLU A 156 -4.38 13.62 13.81
CA GLU A 156 -5.75 13.91 14.25
C GLU A 156 -5.80 14.88 15.44
N GLY A 157 -4.81 14.82 16.32
CA GLY A 157 -4.70 15.74 17.45
C GLY A 157 -4.15 17.13 17.11
N LEU A 158 -3.49 17.29 15.96
CA LEU A 158 -2.80 18.53 15.58
C LEU A 158 -3.51 19.31 14.46
N PHE A 159 -4.24 18.64 13.60
CA PHE A 159 -4.78 19.26 12.39
C PHE A 159 -6.28 18.97 12.25
N GLU A 160 -6.96 19.86 11.54
CA GLU A 160 -8.39 19.77 11.25
C GLU A 160 -8.66 19.99 9.75
N GLY A 161 -9.86 19.60 9.30
CA GLY A 161 -10.36 19.84 7.95
C GLY A 161 -9.50 19.20 6.85
N ASP A 162 -9.30 19.92 5.76
CA ASP A 162 -8.59 19.41 4.56
C ASP A 162 -7.12 19.12 4.84
N ILE A 163 -6.49 19.87 5.75
CA ILE A 163 -5.10 19.63 6.15
C ILE A 163 -4.99 18.29 6.86
N ALA A 164 -5.88 17.98 7.79
CA ALA A 164 -5.90 16.70 8.48
C ALA A 164 -6.13 15.54 7.48
N THR A 165 -7.09 15.70 6.57
CA THR A 165 -7.38 14.69 5.54
C THR A 165 -6.16 14.40 4.67
N ALA A 166 -5.47 15.44 4.19
CA ALA A 166 -4.26 15.30 3.39
C ALA A 166 -3.10 14.68 4.19
N ALA A 167 -2.90 15.13 5.43
CA ALA A 167 -1.86 14.61 6.31
C ALA A 167 -2.07 13.13 6.65
N ILE A 168 -3.31 12.71 6.93
CA ILE A 168 -3.69 11.31 7.17
C ILE A 168 -3.35 10.46 5.95
N ALA A 169 -3.75 10.88 4.75
CA ALA A 169 -3.46 10.16 3.51
C ALA A 169 -1.94 10.02 3.26
N LEU A 170 -1.16 11.06 3.53
CA LEU A 170 0.29 11.03 3.40
C LEU A 170 0.97 10.13 4.44
N VAL A 171 0.53 10.16 5.69
CA VAL A 171 1.07 9.27 6.74
C VAL A 171 0.80 7.81 6.42
N LYS A 172 -0.42 7.46 5.99
CA LYS A 172 -0.75 6.12 5.51
C LYS A 172 0.17 5.71 4.36
N THR A 173 0.34 6.58 3.37
CA THR A 173 1.19 6.34 2.20
C THR A 173 2.65 6.09 2.58
N ILE A 174 3.24 6.96 3.40
CA ILE A 174 4.63 6.81 3.87
C ILE A 174 4.78 5.52 4.67
N GLY A 175 3.85 5.24 5.57
CA GLY A 175 3.85 4.01 6.36
C GLY A 175 3.81 2.75 5.49
N MET A 176 2.99 2.72 4.46
CA MET A 176 2.89 1.60 3.53
C MET A 176 4.15 1.43 2.67
N ILE A 177 4.78 2.54 2.23
CA ILE A 177 6.07 2.50 1.55
C ILE A 177 7.16 1.95 2.46
N ASN A 178 7.21 2.39 3.71
CA ASN A 178 8.19 1.91 4.69
C ASN A 178 8.02 0.42 4.99
N LEU A 179 6.77 -0.06 5.04
CA LEU A 179 6.43 -1.42 5.41
C LEU A 179 6.70 -2.42 4.27
N PHE A 180 6.35 -2.06 3.03
CA PHE A 180 6.39 -2.94 1.87
C PHE A 180 7.51 -2.63 0.88
N GLY A 181 8.17 -1.48 1.01
CA GLY A 181 9.31 -1.12 0.16
C GLY A 181 10.50 -2.05 0.43
N LYS A 182 11.10 -2.57 -0.65
CA LYS A 182 12.35 -3.34 -0.58
C LYS A 182 13.53 -2.41 -0.26
N ALA A 183 14.65 -2.99 0.14
CA ALA A 183 15.92 -2.25 0.23
C ALA A 183 16.24 -1.60 -1.13
N GLY A 184 16.63 -0.33 -1.10
CA GLY A 184 16.94 0.44 -2.30
C GLY A 184 15.78 1.23 -2.91
N VAL A 185 14.58 1.20 -2.32
CA VAL A 185 13.50 2.12 -2.68
C VAL A 185 13.95 3.55 -2.37
N GLN A 186 13.81 4.44 -3.36
CA GLN A 186 14.18 5.85 -3.26
C GLN A 186 12.97 6.71 -3.61
N LEU A 187 12.52 7.50 -2.65
CA LEU A 187 11.41 8.43 -2.85
C LEU A 187 11.65 9.71 -2.06
N ASP A 188 12.16 10.70 -2.76
CA ASP A 188 12.42 12.03 -2.21
C ASP A 188 11.13 12.88 -2.12
N LYS A 189 11.28 14.14 -1.69
CA LYS A 189 10.15 15.07 -1.58
C LYS A 189 9.45 15.29 -2.91
N LYS A 190 10.21 15.35 -4.00
CA LYS A 190 9.64 15.53 -5.35
C LYS A 190 8.79 14.32 -5.76
N GLY A 191 9.33 13.11 -5.59
CA GLY A 191 8.61 11.87 -5.89
C GLY A 191 7.37 11.70 -5.02
N LEU A 192 7.49 11.90 -3.72
CA LEU A 192 6.35 11.82 -2.80
C LEU A 192 5.27 12.87 -3.15
N SER A 193 5.68 14.09 -3.54
CA SER A 193 4.75 15.14 -3.99
C SER A 193 4.02 14.77 -5.29
N ILE A 194 4.70 14.12 -6.23
CA ILE A 194 4.06 13.62 -7.45
C ILE A 194 2.98 12.60 -7.09
N TYR A 195 3.28 11.62 -6.26
CA TYR A 195 2.31 10.62 -5.83
C TYR A 195 1.13 11.26 -5.09
N ALA A 196 1.41 12.14 -4.13
CA ALA A 196 0.37 12.82 -3.35
C ALA A 196 -0.58 13.63 -4.23
N ARG A 197 -0.06 14.31 -5.25
CA ARG A 197 -0.87 15.09 -6.20
C ARG A 197 -1.66 14.20 -7.14
N THR A 198 -1.02 13.20 -7.73
CA THR A 198 -1.62 12.40 -8.80
C THR A 198 -2.51 11.28 -8.30
N ALA A 199 -2.17 10.62 -7.20
CA ALA A 199 -2.93 9.52 -6.62
C ALA A 199 -3.88 9.96 -5.52
N LEU A 200 -3.44 10.84 -4.60
CA LEU A 200 -4.21 11.27 -3.45
C LEU A 200 -5.03 12.54 -3.69
N GLY A 201 -4.81 13.24 -4.81
CA GLY A 201 -5.53 14.48 -5.12
C GLY A 201 -5.17 15.66 -4.22
N ILE A 202 -3.99 15.68 -3.61
CA ILE A 202 -3.53 16.77 -2.74
C ILE A 202 -2.99 17.91 -3.59
N ASN A 203 -3.57 19.10 -3.48
CA ASN A 203 -3.21 20.25 -4.32
C ASN A 203 -1.82 20.83 -4.00
N ALA A 204 -1.46 20.91 -2.72
CA ALA A 204 -0.19 21.48 -2.25
C ALA A 204 0.58 20.45 -1.40
N PRO A 205 1.04 19.33 -2.00
CA PRO A 205 1.63 18.24 -1.22
C PRO A 205 2.93 18.64 -0.52
N GLY A 206 3.72 19.52 -1.12
CA GLY A 206 4.96 20.04 -0.52
C GLY A 206 4.71 20.72 0.82
N ASP A 207 3.65 21.50 0.94
CA ASP A 207 3.30 22.20 2.18
C ASP A 207 2.90 21.20 3.29
N ILE A 208 2.15 20.16 2.93
CA ILE A 208 1.77 19.11 3.89
C ILE A 208 3.00 18.30 4.34
N ILE A 209 3.91 17.96 3.42
CA ILE A 209 5.16 17.28 3.75
C ILE A 209 6.00 18.13 4.71
N ASP A 210 6.13 19.44 4.46
CA ASP A 210 6.86 20.36 5.33
C ASP A 210 6.21 20.46 6.70
N LEU A 211 4.89 20.56 6.76
CA LEU A 211 4.12 20.62 7.99
C LEU A 211 4.33 19.35 8.84
N LEU A 212 4.21 18.17 8.23
CA LEU A 212 4.46 16.89 8.91
C LEU A 212 5.91 16.77 9.41
N THR A 213 6.86 17.28 8.64
CA THR A 213 8.29 17.30 9.03
C THR A 213 8.53 18.26 10.20
N GLN A 214 7.95 19.47 10.15
CA GLN A 214 8.03 20.46 11.22
C GLN A 214 7.49 19.93 12.54
N HIS A 215 6.37 19.21 12.51
CA HIS A 215 5.76 18.58 13.69
C HIS A 215 6.39 17.24 14.07
N LYS A 216 7.51 16.86 13.44
CA LYS A 216 8.23 15.60 13.72
C LYS A 216 7.32 14.37 13.65
N ILE A 217 6.41 14.34 12.69
CA ILE A 217 5.60 13.17 12.37
C ILE A 217 6.32 12.31 11.35
N ILE A 218 6.99 12.97 10.39
CA ILE A 218 7.85 12.33 9.40
C ILE A 218 9.23 12.95 9.39
N ARG A 219 10.20 12.24 8.86
CA ARG A 219 11.55 12.78 8.56
C ARG A 219 12.12 12.17 7.29
N TYR A 220 12.96 12.91 6.59
CA TYR A 220 13.72 12.35 5.48
C TYR A 220 14.92 11.57 6.02
N ALA A 221 14.98 10.27 5.72
CA ALA A 221 16.08 9.41 6.09
C ALA A 221 17.08 9.34 4.92
N THR A 222 18.15 10.13 4.99
CA THR A 222 19.15 10.22 3.93
C THR A 222 19.76 8.87 3.58
N TYR A 223 20.03 8.02 4.59
CA TYR A 223 20.59 6.69 4.41
C TYR A 223 19.65 5.70 3.69
N LYS A 224 18.33 5.99 3.69
CA LYS A 224 17.31 5.22 2.94
C LYS A 224 16.85 5.95 1.68
N SER A 225 17.21 7.23 1.51
CA SER A 225 16.73 8.09 0.42
C SER A 225 15.21 8.15 0.32
N GLN A 226 14.52 8.14 1.46
CA GLN A 226 13.05 8.20 1.54
C GLN A 226 12.57 8.83 2.84
N TYR A 227 11.30 9.27 2.85
CA TYR A 227 10.63 9.67 4.08
C TYR A 227 10.28 8.46 4.93
N ILE A 228 10.45 8.60 6.23
CA ILE A 228 10.03 7.61 7.22
C ILE A 228 9.17 8.28 8.30
N LEU A 229 8.33 7.48 8.94
CA LEU A 229 7.61 7.93 10.12
C LEU A 229 8.60 8.15 11.27
N PHE A 230 8.35 9.18 12.07
CA PHE A 230 9.20 9.50 13.18
C PHE A 230 8.89 8.55 14.34
N GLU A 231 9.77 7.61 14.58
CA GLU A 231 9.77 6.80 15.79
C GLU A 231 10.39 7.66 16.89
N GLY A 232 9.57 8.09 17.88
CA GLY A 232 10.05 8.88 18.99
C GLY A 232 11.19 8.18 19.72
N THR A 233 12.24 8.91 20.04
CA THR A 233 13.27 8.50 21.02
C THR A 233 12.69 8.53 22.41
#